data_d4fb5e4ea1366d02e137be0929da555e
#
_entry.id   d4fb5e4ea1366d02e137be0929da555e
#
_cell.length_a   1.000
_cell.length_b   1.000
_cell.length_c   1.000
_cell.angle_alpha   90.00
_cell.angle_beta   90.00
_cell.angle_gamma   90.00
#
_symmetry.space_group_name_H-M   'P 1'
#
loop_
_entity.id
_entity.type
_entity.pdbx_description
1 polymer ?
#
loop_
_entity_poly.entity_id
_entity_poly.type
_entity_poly.pdbx_seq_one_letter_code
_entity_poly.pdbx_strand_id
1 'polypeptide(L)'
;GVELTPNGKTVLPYLEETVRAARLTHETSASILGLLSGTLTIGCYYSVSSMILPPLLKRFGTDYPRVRIILREGTNAELAEALENRTIDFSLAAPTPESLECDHIPILEDELVVWLPPSHPLAGKTAFPLEALTSYPFIITQPGQDTDIDRLLSKYHIHPDFHFATKDAYSTYRMVEAGLGISFNQSLFARGWKGNVVTLPFDPPQVIHLDISIPSLKEASPAAKKFIQYVEEAYRADGADSPIPH
;
A
#
# COMPACT_ATOMS: atom_id res chain seq x y z
N GLY A 1 -30.97 7.25 14.55
CA GLY A 1 -30.43 6.44 13.48
C GLY A 1 -31.19 5.14 13.35
N VAL A 2 -31.07 4.45 12.23
CA VAL A 2 -31.67 3.12 12.02
C VAL A 2 -30.52 2.11 12.11
N GLU A 3 -30.71 1.06 12.91
CA GLU A 3 -29.76 -0.03 13.03
C GLU A 3 -30.35 -1.33 12.46
N LEU A 4 -29.48 -2.19 11.94
CA LEU A 4 -29.91 -3.50 11.48
C LEU A 4 -30.31 -4.38 12.65
N THR A 5 -31.45 -5.06 12.52
CA THR A 5 -31.84 -6.13 13.45
C THR A 5 -30.84 -7.30 13.39
N PRO A 6 -30.79 -8.19 14.41
CA PRO A 6 -29.96 -9.39 14.34
C PRO A 6 -30.19 -10.22 13.07
N ASN A 7 -31.46 -10.41 12.68
CA ASN A 7 -31.81 -11.11 11.45
C ASN A 7 -31.37 -10.33 10.20
N GLY A 8 -31.43 -9.00 10.24
CA GLY A 8 -30.93 -8.14 9.18
C GLY A 8 -29.43 -8.30 8.98
N LYS A 9 -28.64 -8.37 10.06
CA LYS A 9 -27.20 -8.63 10.03
C LYS A 9 -26.86 -10.00 9.42
N THR A 10 -27.69 -11.02 9.70
CA THR A 10 -27.52 -12.37 9.13
C THR A 10 -27.81 -12.41 7.64
N VAL A 11 -28.77 -11.66 7.15
CA VAL A 11 -29.19 -11.68 5.73
C VAL A 11 -28.39 -10.72 4.86
N LEU A 12 -27.84 -9.64 5.45
CA LEU A 12 -27.12 -8.59 4.72
C LEU A 12 -26.01 -9.11 3.80
N PRO A 13 -25.12 -10.02 4.23
CA PRO A 13 -24.05 -10.52 3.35
C PRO A 13 -24.55 -11.16 2.06
N TYR A 14 -25.68 -11.88 2.13
CA TYR A 14 -26.30 -12.51 0.95
C TYR A 14 -26.93 -11.48 0.00
N LEU A 15 -27.49 -10.41 0.55
CA LEU A 15 -28.01 -9.29 -0.26
C LEU A 15 -26.87 -8.54 -0.96
N GLU A 16 -25.78 -8.27 -0.25
CA GLU A 16 -24.59 -7.63 -0.81
C GLU A 16 -23.98 -8.48 -1.93
N GLU A 17 -23.89 -9.79 -1.74
CA GLU A 17 -23.42 -10.72 -2.76
C GLU A 17 -24.32 -10.72 -4.01
N THR A 18 -25.65 -10.69 -3.80
CA THR A 18 -26.61 -10.63 -4.89
C THR A 18 -26.44 -9.33 -5.70
N VAL A 19 -26.32 -8.19 -5.04
CA VAL A 19 -26.09 -6.89 -5.67
C VAL A 19 -24.75 -6.89 -6.42
N ARG A 20 -23.69 -7.46 -5.82
CA ARG A 20 -22.39 -7.60 -6.45
C ARG A 20 -22.47 -8.43 -7.73
N ALA A 21 -23.14 -9.58 -7.70
CA ALA A 21 -23.31 -10.45 -8.87
C ALA A 21 -24.09 -9.76 -9.99
N ALA A 22 -25.15 -9.03 -9.65
CA ALA A 22 -25.91 -8.25 -10.63
C ALA A 22 -25.07 -7.15 -11.29
N ARG A 23 -24.28 -6.41 -10.49
CA ARG A 23 -23.33 -5.40 -10.98
C ARG A 23 -22.30 -6.02 -11.92
N LEU A 24 -21.68 -7.12 -11.52
CA LEU A 24 -20.66 -7.81 -12.32
C LEU A 24 -21.24 -8.32 -13.66
N THR A 25 -22.47 -8.83 -13.65
CA THR A 25 -23.19 -9.23 -14.86
C THR A 25 -23.36 -8.07 -15.83
N HIS A 26 -23.78 -6.90 -15.31
CA HIS A 26 -23.96 -5.70 -16.14
C HIS A 26 -22.63 -5.19 -16.71
N GLU A 27 -21.59 -5.11 -15.88
CA GLU A 27 -20.24 -4.66 -16.29
C GLU A 27 -19.62 -5.61 -17.31
N THR A 28 -19.78 -6.93 -17.12
CA THR A 28 -19.30 -7.94 -18.06
C THR A 28 -20.05 -7.85 -19.40
N SER A 29 -21.36 -7.66 -19.38
CA SER A 29 -22.15 -7.50 -20.59
C SER A 29 -21.75 -6.24 -21.37
N ALA A 30 -21.50 -5.13 -20.67
CA ALA A 30 -21.01 -3.90 -21.29
C ALA A 30 -19.60 -4.09 -21.89
N SER A 31 -18.73 -4.82 -21.21
CA SER A 31 -17.38 -5.13 -21.68
C SER A 31 -17.37 -5.97 -22.96
N ILE A 32 -18.29 -6.93 -23.11
CA ILE A 32 -18.45 -7.72 -24.35
C ILE A 32 -18.77 -6.80 -25.52
N LEU A 33 -19.47 -5.70 -25.30
CA LEU A 33 -19.79 -4.68 -26.31
C LEU A 33 -18.67 -3.64 -26.50
N GLY A 34 -17.48 -3.86 -25.89
CA GLY A 34 -16.36 -2.94 -25.96
C GLY A 34 -16.50 -1.70 -25.06
N LEU A 35 -17.47 -1.69 -24.16
CA LEU A 35 -17.75 -0.57 -23.25
C LEU A 35 -17.29 -0.93 -21.82
N LEU A 36 -16.03 -0.63 -21.49
CA LEU A 36 -15.58 -0.78 -20.12
C LEU A 36 -16.17 0.34 -19.25
N SER A 37 -16.94 -0.03 -18.22
CA SER A 37 -17.59 0.91 -17.31
C SER A 37 -17.78 0.27 -15.95
N GLY A 38 -18.08 1.08 -14.92
CA GLY A 38 -18.33 0.62 -13.56
C GLY A 38 -17.51 1.37 -12.54
N THR A 39 -17.40 0.82 -11.34
CA THR A 39 -16.57 1.38 -10.26
C THR A 39 -15.50 0.37 -9.88
N LEU A 40 -14.26 0.82 -9.83
CA LEU A 40 -13.09 0.07 -9.39
C LEU A 40 -12.62 0.67 -8.07
N THR A 41 -12.63 -0.11 -6.99
CA THR A 41 -12.14 0.33 -5.68
C THR A 41 -10.82 -0.39 -5.38
N ILE A 42 -9.74 0.37 -5.30
CA ILE A 42 -8.39 -0.13 -5.10
C ILE A 42 -7.96 0.17 -3.66
N GLY A 43 -7.63 -0.87 -2.90
CA GLY A 43 -6.93 -0.73 -1.63
C GLY A 43 -5.43 -0.53 -1.86
N CYS A 44 -4.77 0.34 -1.11
CA CYS A 44 -3.34 0.52 -1.29
C CYS A 44 -2.68 1.22 -0.10
N TYR A 45 -1.36 1.12 -0.03
CA TYR A 45 -0.57 1.97 0.84
C TYR A 45 -0.58 3.43 0.35
N TYR A 46 -0.36 4.36 1.28
CA TYR A 46 -0.19 5.77 0.93
C TYR A 46 1.00 6.02 -0.01
N SER A 47 2.10 5.27 0.14
CA SER A 47 3.23 5.32 -0.80
C SER A 47 2.82 4.94 -2.22
N VAL A 48 1.98 3.93 -2.34
CA VAL A 48 1.46 3.44 -3.62
C VAL A 48 0.51 4.46 -4.25
N SER A 49 -0.45 5.00 -3.48
CA SER A 49 -1.39 6.00 -3.98
C SER A 49 -0.72 7.30 -4.42
N SER A 50 0.37 7.68 -3.75
CA SER A 50 1.08 8.93 -4.05
C SER A 50 2.18 8.79 -5.11
N MET A 51 2.85 7.64 -5.20
CA MET A 51 4.05 7.48 -6.04
C MET A 51 3.85 6.55 -7.24
N ILE A 52 3.03 5.51 -7.08
CA ILE A 52 2.86 4.46 -8.10
C ILE A 52 1.62 4.70 -8.95
N LEU A 53 0.47 4.91 -8.31
CA LEU A 53 -0.81 4.95 -9.01
C LEU A 53 -1.04 6.18 -9.91
N PRO A 54 -0.58 7.41 -9.62
CA PRO A 54 -0.98 8.58 -10.38
C PRO A 54 -0.74 8.48 -11.90
N PRO A 55 0.43 8.07 -12.41
CA PRO A 55 0.64 7.91 -13.85
C PRO A 55 -0.26 6.81 -14.45
N LEU A 56 -0.49 5.73 -13.74
CA LEU A 56 -1.36 4.64 -14.19
C LEU A 56 -2.83 5.09 -14.25
N LEU A 57 -3.29 5.80 -13.22
CA LEU A 57 -4.64 6.36 -13.16
C LEU A 57 -4.90 7.36 -14.30
N LYS A 58 -3.91 8.22 -14.60
CA LYS A 58 -4.00 9.16 -15.73
C LYS A 58 -4.17 8.44 -17.05
N ARG A 59 -3.32 7.44 -17.33
CA ARG A 59 -3.38 6.65 -18.58
C ARG A 59 -4.71 5.88 -18.65
N PHE A 60 -5.06 5.13 -17.59
CA PHE A 60 -6.28 4.33 -17.56
C PHE A 60 -7.54 5.18 -17.69
N GLY A 61 -7.61 6.33 -16.99
CA GLY A 61 -8.75 7.24 -17.08
C GLY A 61 -8.92 7.88 -18.46
N THR A 62 -7.82 8.04 -19.21
CA THR A 62 -7.88 8.48 -20.61
C THR A 62 -8.47 7.39 -21.52
N ASP A 63 -8.03 6.14 -21.33
CA ASP A 63 -8.45 5.02 -22.17
C ASP A 63 -9.87 4.52 -21.80
N TYR A 64 -10.25 4.63 -20.50
CA TYR A 64 -11.53 4.13 -19.98
C TYR A 64 -12.27 5.16 -19.13
N PRO A 65 -12.73 6.28 -19.73
CA PRO A 65 -13.32 7.43 -19.01
C PRO A 65 -14.66 7.13 -18.32
N ARG A 66 -15.26 5.96 -18.59
CA ARG A 66 -16.50 5.52 -17.93
C ARG A 66 -16.27 4.68 -16.69
N VAL A 67 -15.03 4.37 -16.35
CA VAL A 67 -14.67 3.66 -15.10
C VAL A 67 -14.40 4.71 -14.03
N ARG A 68 -15.16 4.65 -12.94
CA ARG A 68 -14.86 5.43 -11.74
C ARG A 68 -13.83 4.66 -10.92
N ILE A 69 -12.74 5.31 -10.51
CA ILE A 69 -11.76 4.72 -9.62
C ILE A 69 -11.86 5.37 -8.25
N ILE A 70 -11.87 4.54 -7.20
CA ILE A 70 -11.85 4.96 -5.79
C ILE A 70 -10.61 4.33 -5.17
N LEU A 71 -9.78 5.13 -4.53
CA LEU A 71 -8.66 4.65 -3.72
C LEU A 71 -9.07 4.57 -2.26
N ARG A 72 -8.71 3.48 -1.60
CA ARG A 72 -8.81 3.30 -0.15
C ARG A 72 -7.44 3.01 0.41
N GLU A 73 -6.87 4.01 1.03
CA GLU A 73 -5.58 3.90 1.71
C GLU A 73 -5.79 3.23 3.07
N GLY A 74 -4.85 2.37 3.44
CA GLY A 74 -4.92 1.66 4.71
C GLY A 74 -3.65 0.92 5.08
N THR A 75 -3.62 0.41 6.29
CA THR A 75 -2.61 -0.51 6.83
C THR A 75 -2.84 -1.92 6.31
N ASN A 76 -1.90 -2.84 6.58
CA ASN A 76 -2.05 -4.25 6.19
C ASN A 76 -3.34 -4.87 6.73
N ALA A 77 -3.65 -4.62 8.00
CA ALA A 77 -4.85 -5.17 8.65
C ALA A 77 -6.14 -4.59 8.03
N GLU A 78 -6.20 -3.27 7.82
CA GLU A 78 -7.36 -2.61 7.22
C GLU A 78 -7.59 -3.06 5.78
N LEU A 79 -6.53 -3.26 5.00
CA LEU A 79 -6.64 -3.73 3.61
C LEU A 79 -7.04 -5.20 3.55
N ALA A 80 -6.52 -6.06 4.44
CA ALA A 80 -6.94 -7.45 4.54
C ALA A 80 -8.43 -7.56 4.91
N GLU A 81 -8.89 -6.81 5.91
CA GLU A 81 -10.30 -6.74 6.28
C GLU A 81 -11.18 -6.22 5.11
N ALA A 82 -10.70 -5.21 4.40
CA ALA A 82 -11.42 -4.66 3.25
C ALA A 82 -11.54 -5.65 2.08
N LEU A 83 -10.52 -6.50 1.85
CA LEU A 83 -10.59 -7.60 0.89
C LEU A 83 -11.56 -8.70 1.34
N GLU A 84 -11.49 -9.13 2.59
CA GLU A 84 -12.38 -10.13 3.17
C GLU A 84 -13.85 -9.70 3.06
N ASN A 85 -14.13 -8.45 3.44
CA ASN A 85 -15.46 -7.85 3.36
C ASN A 85 -15.84 -7.41 1.94
N ARG A 86 -15.01 -7.65 0.92
CA ARG A 86 -15.27 -7.26 -0.48
C ARG A 86 -15.60 -5.78 -0.67
N THR A 87 -15.07 -4.89 0.19
CA THR A 87 -15.25 -3.43 0.09
C THR A 87 -14.23 -2.76 -0.82
N ILE A 88 -13.20 -3.49 -1.22
CA ILE A 88 -12.26 -3.18 -2.30
C ILE A 88 -12.22 -4.33 -3.30
N ASP A 89 -11.90 -4.04 -4.56
CA ASP A 89 -11.81 -5.05 -5.61
C ASP A 89 -10.48 -5.83 -5.52
N PHE A 90 -9.40 -5.13 -5.23
CA PHE A 90 -8.06 -5.69 -4.94
C PHE A 90 -7.25 -4.70 -4.11
N SER A 91 -6.15 -5.17 -3.51
CA SER A 91 -5.15 -4.30 -2.87
C SER A 91 -3.83 -4.31 -3.62
N LEU A 92 -3.07 -3.19 -3.52
CA LEU A 92 -1.68 -3.06 -3.93
C LEU A 92 -0.88 -2.62 -2.71
N ALA A 93 -0.34 -3.61 -2.01
CA ALA A 93 0.31 -3.49 -0.71
C ALA A 93 1.21 -4.72 -0.46
N ALA A 94 1.67 -4.93 0.76
CA ALA A 94 2.29 -6.20 1.12
C ALA A 94 1.29 -7.36 0.94
N PRO A 95 1.79 -8.58 0.67
CA PRO A 95 0.94 -9.77 0.56
C PRO A 95 0.03 -9.94 1.78
N THR A 96 -1.21 -10.35 1.54
CA THR A 96 -2.15 -10.66 2.64
C THR A 96 -1.68 -11.87 3.44
N PRO A 97 -2.13 -12.00 4.71
CA PRO A 97 -1.85 -13.21 5.50
C PRO A 97 -2.36 -14.47 4.80
N GLU A 98 -1.65 -15.61 4.97
CA GLU A 98 -2.04 -16.91 4.40
C GLU A 98 -3.45 -17.37 4.82
N SER A 99 -3.97 -16.85 5.92
CA SER A 99 -5.34 -17.13 6.39
C SER A 99 -6.43 -16.52 5.50
N LEU A 100 -6.08 -15.55 4.65
CA LEU A 100 -7.01 -14.93 3.71
C LEU A 100 -6.73 -15.48 2.29
N GLU A 101 -7.69 -16.25 1.77
CA GLU A 101 -7.59 -16.80 0.41
C GLU A 101 -7.68 -15.67 -0.62
N CYS A 102 -6.55 -15.41 -1.29
CA CYS A 102 -6.42 -14.43 -2.38
C CYS A 102 -5.48 -14.96 -3.45
N ASP A 103 -5.74 -14.58 -4.68
CA ASP A 103 -4.72 -14.65 -5.74
C ASP A 103 -3.72 -13.52 -5.53
N HIS A 104 -2.42 -13.81 -5.67
CA HIS A 104 -1.33 -12.86 -5.52
C HIS A 104 -0.58 -12.66 -6.83
N ILE A 105 -0.34 -11.41 -7.18
CA ILE A 105 0.46 -11.02 -8.36
C ILE A 105 1.60 -10.14 -7.85
N PRO A 106 2.85 -10.65 -7.80
CA PRO A 106 4.01 -9.86 -7.42
C PRO A 106 4.23 -8.71 -8.41
N ILE A 107 4.44 -7.50 -7.90
CA ILE A 107 4.62 -6.29 -8.71
C ILE A 107 6.03 -5.73 -8.59
N LEU A 108 6.47 -5.42 -7.39
CA LEU A 108 7.82 -4.89 -7.16
C LEU A 108 8.31 -5.15 -5.74
N GLU A 109 9.61 -5.03 -5.57
CA GLU A 109 10.27 -4.96 -4.27
C GLU A 109 10.62 -3.50 -3.95
N ASP A 110 10.42 -3.09 -2.70
CA ASP A 110 10.89 -1.80 -2.21
C ASP A 110 11.75 -1.99 -0.96
N GLU A 111 12.73 -1.14 -0.79
CA GLU A 111 13.65 -1.20 0.33
C GLU A 111 13.14 -0.34 1.49
N LEU A 112 13.26 -0.82 2.72
CA LEU A 112 13.10 0.02 3.89
C LEU A 112 14.39 0.79 4.15
N VAL A 113 14.28 2.11 4.23
CA VAL A 113 15.40 3.02 4.45
C VAL A 113 15.21 3.84 5.72
N VAL A 114 16.31 4.04 6.42
CA VAL A 114 16.33 4.87 7.62
C VAL A 114 16.37 6.34 7.23
N TRP A 115 15.58 7.15 7.90
CA TRP A 115 15.55 8.60 7.77
C TRP A 115 16.33 9.25 8.91
N LEU A 116 17.33 10.03 8.56
CA LEU A 116 18.23 10.68 9.49
C LEU A 116 18.26 12.20 9.23
N PRO A 117 18.31 13.04 10.28
CA PRO A 117 18.69 14.43 10.07
C PRO A 117 20.14 14.52 9.56
N PRO A 118 20.50 15.52 8.75
CA PRO A 118 21.86 15.65 8.20
C PRO A 118 22.98 15.73 9.25
N SER A 119 22.63 16.21 10.46
CA SER A 119 23.55 16.30 11.59
C SER A 119 23.77 14.97 12.33
N HIS A 120 23.07 13.92 11.93
CA HIS A 120 23.17 12.62 12.62
C HIS A 120 24.56 11.99 12.47
N PRO A 121 25.15 11.40 13.54
CA PRO A 121 26.51 10.83 13.48
C PRO A 121 26.71 9.77 12.38
N LEU A 122 25.63 9.06 12.01
CA LEU A 122 25.67 8.04 10.97
C LEU A 122 25.29 8.57 9.57
N ALA A 123 24.92 9.86 9.41
CA ALA A 123 24.47 10.39 8.11
C ALA A 123 25.52 10.28 6.97
N GLY A 124 26.80 10.17 7.31
CA GLY A 124 27.88 9.97 6.33
C GLY A 124 28.23 8.50 6.06
N LYS A 125 27.48 7.54 6.61
CA LYS A 125 27.70 6.11 6.38
C LYS A 125 27.00 5.64 5.10
N THR A 126 27.35 4.43 4.64
CA THR A 126 26.73 3.80 3.46
C THR A 126 25.50 2.97 3.81
N ALA A 127 25.37 2.55 5.08
CA ALA A 127 24.24 1.79 5.60
C ALA A 127 24.05 2.06 7.09
N PHE A 128 22.87 1.78 7.61
CA PHE A 128 22.50 1.94 9.01
C PHE A 128 22.39 0.57 9.69
N PRO A 129 23.18 0.30 10.75
CA PRO A 129 23.08 -0.96 11.49
C PRO A 129 21.72 -1.11 12.14
N LEU A 130 21.03 -2.22 11.92
CA LEU A 130 19.65 -2.42 12.38
C LEU A 130 19.51 -2.28 13.91
N GLU A 131 20.47 -2.81 14.67
CA GLU A 131 20.52 -2.72 16.13
C GLU A 131 20.67 -1.29 16.65
N ALA A 132 21.19 -0.38 15.84
CA ALA A 132 21.38 1.01 16.24
C ALA A 132 20.05 1.78 16.35
N LEU A 133 18.93 1.22 15.92
CA LEU A 133 17.59 1.82 16.11
C LEU A 133 17.26 2.10 17.58
N THR A 134 17.81 1.30 18.52
CA THR A 134 17.59 1.50 19.96
C THR A 134 18.51 2.53 20.58
N SER A 135 19.49 3.03 19.85
CA SER A 135 20.51 3.95 20.37
C SER A 135 20.17 5.43 20.17
N TYR A 136 19.10 5.73 19.47
CA TYR A 136 18.71 7.09 19.11
C TYR A 136 17.21 7.33 19.37
N PRO A 137 16.80 8.57 19.68
CA PRO A 137 15.38 8.92 19.75
C PRO A 137 14.64 8.54 18.48
N PHE A 138 13.58 7.77 18.62
CA PHE A 138 12.82 7.25 17.49
C PHE A 138 11.46 7.96 17.35
N ILE A 139 11.03 8.17 16.11
CA ILE A 139 9.72 8.70 15.77
C ILE A 139 8.95 7.58 15.08
N ILE A 140 7.86 7.12 15.69
CA ILE A 140 7.09 6.00 15.17
C ILE A 140 5.87 6.49 14.37
N THR A 141 5.63 5.88 13.21
CA THR A 141 4.43 6.13 12.40
C THR A 141 3.43 5.02 12.63
N GLN A 142 2.19 5.37 13.01
CA GLN A 142 1.05 4.45 13.21
C GLN A 142 1.38 3.22 14.09
N PRO A 143 1.85 3.40 15.32
CA PRO A 143 2.25 2.29 16.18
C PRO A 143 1.10 1.30 16.41
N GLY A 144 1.40 0.01 16.30
CA GLY A 144 0.45 -1.08 16.56
C GLY A 144 -0.65 -1.25 15.49
N GLN A 145 -0.44 -0.71 14.28
CA GLN A 145 -1.39 -0.81 13.16
C GLN A 145 -0.95 -1.82 12.08
N ASP A 146 -0.10 -2.79 12.45
CA ASP A 146 0.47 -3.78 11.53
C ASP A 146 1.11 -3.15 10.29
N THR A 147 1.89 -2.10 10.51
CA THR A 147 2.67 -1.45 9.46
C THR A 147 3.96 -2.24 9.18
N ASP A 148 4.65 -1.91 8.08
CA ASP A 148 5.99 -2.47 7.80
C ASP A 148 6.98 -2.13 8.92
N ILE A 149 6.79 -0.99 9.60
CA ILE A 149 7.57 -0.60 10.80
C ILE A 149 7.31 -1.60 11.93
N ASP A 150 6.04 -1.85 12.29
CA ASP A 150 5.68 -2.79 13.35
C ASP A 150 6.20 -4.21 13.04
N ARG A 151 6.07 -4.64 11.77
CA ARG A 151 6.53 -5.95 11.32
C ARG A 151 8.04 -6.11 11.42
N LEU A 152 8.82 -5.10 10.97
CA LEU A 152 10.29 -5.14 11.09
C LEU A 152 10.73 -5.13 12.54
N LEU A 153 10.20 -4.24 13.36
CA LEU A 153 10.54 -4.16 14.77
C LEU A 153 10.21 -5.47 15.51
N SER A 154 9.06 -6.06 15.21
CA SER A 154 8.63 -7.36 15.80
C SER A 154 9.52 -8.50 15.33
N LYS A 155 9.87 -8.58 14.04
CA LYS A 155 10.73 -9.61 13.45
C LYS A 155 12.09 -9.70 14.14
N TYR A 156 12.66 -8.56 14.50
CA TYR A 156 13.98 -8.48 15.11
C TYR A 156 13.94 -8.25 16.64
N HIS A 157 12.74 -8.24 17.24
CA HIS A 157 12.56 -7.96 18.69
C HIS A 157 13.20 -6.64 19.12
N ILE A 158 13.12 -5.61 18.27
CA ILE A 158 13.66 -4.28 18.50
C ILE A 158 12.58 -3.40 19.12
N HIS A 159 12.90 -2.76 20.24
CA HIS A 159 12.01 -1.87 20.96
C HIS A 159 12.66 -0.49 21.11
N PRO A 160 12.58 0.38 20.10
CA PRO A 160 13.16 1.70 20.19
C PRO A 160 12.40 2.57 21.20
N ASP A 161 13.13 3.42 21.90
CA ASP A 161 12.51 4.43 22.75
C ASP A 161 11.96 5.57 21.88
N PHE A 162 10.64 5.66 21.75
CA PHE A 162 10.02 6.69 20.94
C PHE A 162 9.39 7.77 21.80
N HIS A 163 9.76 9.03 21.50
CA HIS A 163 9.19 10.21 22.13
C HIS A 163 8.01 10.80 21.32
N PHE A 164 7.91 10.44 20.05
CA PHE A 164 6.89 10.97 19.15
C PHE A 164 6.24 9.84 18.36
N ALA A 165 4.92 9.94 18.21
CA ALA A 165 4.12 9.08 17.36
C ALA A 165 3.26 9.94 16.41
N THR A 166 3.18 9.55 15.15
CA THR A 166 2.37 10.24 14.14
C THR A 166 1.41 9.27 13.45
N LYS A 167 0.45 9.80 12.69
CA LYS A 167 -0.44 9.01 11.86
C LYS A 167 -0.02 8.94 10.39
N ASP A 168 0.86 9.82 9.96
CA ASP A 168 1.29 9.87 8.56
C ASP A 168 2.80 9.99 8.41
N ALA A 169 3.31 9.38 7.35
CA ALA A 169 4.73 9.31 7.08
C ALA A 169 5.35 10.67 6.74
N TYR A 170 4.58 11.61 6.15
CA TYR A 170 5.11 12.92 5.82
C TYR A 170 5.38 13.74 7.08
N SER A 171 4.49 13.71 8.06
CA SER A 171 4.72 14.33 9.38
C SER A 171 5.97 13.74 10.05
N THR A 172 6.13 12.42 10.03
CA THR A 172 7.34 11.76 10.54
C THR A 172 8.59 12.25 9.81
N TYR A 173 8.56 12.31 8.48
CA TYR A 173 9.67 12.79 7.66
C TYR A 173 10.07 14.24 8.03
N ARG A 174 9.08 15.14 8.20
CA ARG A 174 9.33 16.53 8.59
C ARG A 174 9.89 16.67 10.02
N MET A 175 9.47 15.78 10.92
CA MET A 175 10.02 15.74 12.29
C MET A 175 11.47 15.25 12.30
N VAL A 176 11.81 14.24 11.47
CA VAL A 176 13.21 13.83 11.28
C VAL A 176 14.04 14.98 10.72
N GLU A 177 13.55 15.67 9.71
CA GLU A 177 14.23 16.85 9.13
C GLU A 177 14.48 17.95 10.18
N ALA A 178 13.55 18.14 11.11
CA ALA A 178 13.69 19.06 12.23
C ALA A 178 14.66 18.58 13.33
N GLY A 179 15.23 17.39 13.21
CA GLY A 179 16.19 16.82 14.15
C GLY A 179 15.57 16.26 15.43
N LEU A 180 14.27 15.93 15.43
CA LEU A 180 13.57 15.42 16.62
C LEU A 180 13.86 13.95 16.90
N GLY A 181 14.47 13.22 15.97
CA GLY A 181 14.83 11.82 16.09
C GLY A 181 15.09 11.21 14.71
N ILE A 182 15.14 9.88 14.70
CA ILE A 182 15.24 9.07 13.49
C ILE A 182 13.95 8.31 13.25
N SER A 183 13.76 7.83 12.02
CA SER A 183 12.68 6.90 11.68
C SER A 183 13.12 6.02 10.52
N PHE A 184 12.26 5.13 10.04
CA PHE A 184 12.46 4.45 8.77
C PHE A 184 11.13 4.24 8.06
N ASN A 185 11.19 4.10 6.74
CA ASN A 185 10.01 3.83 5.92
C ASN A 185 10.45 3.29 4.54
N GLN A 186 9.49 3.07 3.68
CA GLN A 186 9.69 2.66 2.30
C GLN A 186 10.53 3.67 1.51
N SER A 187 11.46 3.19 0.67
CA SER A 187 12.30 4.07 -0.16
C SER A 187 11.49 4.89 -1.16
N LEU A 188 10.32 4.40 -1.55
CA LEU A 188 9.35 5.11 -2.38
C LEU A 188 9.06 6.53 -1.89
N PHE A 189 8.89 6.72 -0.58
CA PHE A 189 8.68 8.06 -0.02
C PHE A 189 9.90 8.97 -0.20
N ALA A 190 11.10 8.43 0.02
CA ALA A 190 12.34 9.20 -0.07
C ALA A 190 12.58 9.74 -1.50
N ARG A 191 12.13 9.00 -2.52
CA ARG A 191 12.25 9.42 -3.93
C ARG A 191 11.31 10.58 -4.29
N GLY A 192 10.15 10.66 -3.63
CA GLY A 192 9.12 11.66 -3.96
C GLY A 192 9.18 12.94 -3.14
N TRP A 193 9.77 12.90 -1.96
CA TRP A 193 9.76 14.06 -1.07
C TRP A 193 11.08 14.84 -1.13
N LYS A 194 10.94 16.13 -1.31
CA LYS A 194 12.08 17.05 -1.27
C LYS A 194 12.23 17.61 0.14
N GLY A 195 13.34 17.34 0.77
CA GLY A 195 13.66 17.80 2.12
C GLY A 195 15.13 17.51 2.47
N ASN A 196 15.56 18.00 3.62
CA ASN A 196 16.93 17.82 4.10
C ASN A 196 17.00 16.60 5.06
N VAL A 197 16.63 15.43 4.56
CA VAL A 197 16.70 14.15 5.27
C VAL A 197 17.67 13.24 4.55
N VAL A 198 18.62 12.66 5.27
CA VAL A 198 19.51 11.64 4.74
C VAL A 198 18.82 10.28 4.84
N THR A 199 18.85 9.51 3.76
CA THR A 199 18.29 8.16 3.72
C THR A 199 19.41 7.15 3.59
N LEU A 200 19.40 6.12 4.44
CA LEU A 200 20.36 5.02 4.40
C LEU A 200 19.62 3.68 4.35
N PRO A 201 20.10 2.73 3.53
CA PRO A 201 19.63 1.35 3.63
C PRO A 201 20.02 0.76 4.99
N PHE A 202 19.29 -0.26 5.43
CA PHE A 202 19.69 -1.03 6.60
C PHE A 202 20.88 -1.97 6.29
N ASP A 203 21.61 -2.32 7.33
CA ASP A 203 22.57 -3.41 7.33
C ASP A 203 22.18 -4.41 8.42
N PRO A 204 21.71 -5.64 8.05
CA PRO A 204 21.46 -6.13 6.68
C PRO A 204 20.27 -5.43 6.00
N PRO A 205 20.24 -5.38 4.63
CA PRO A 205 19.14 -4.77 3.87
C PRO A 205 17.78 -5.35 4.24
N GLN A 206 16.78 -4.51 4.30
CA GLN A 206 15.39 -4.88 4.60
C GLN A 206 14.52 -4.53 3.40
N VAL A 207 13.84 -5.53 2.86
CA VAL A 207 13.00 -5.41 1.67
C VAL A 207 11.57 -5.76 2.02
N ILE A 208 10.63 -5.04 1.41
CA ILE A 208 9.22 -5.38 1.38
C ILE A 208 8.81 -5.75 -0.04
N HIS A 209 7.84 -6.63 -0.15
CA HIS A 209 7.22 -6.99 -1.42
C HIS A 209 5.89 -6.25 -1.54
N LEU A 210 5.63 -5.68 -2.72
CA LEU A 210 4.35 -5.08 -3.07
C LEU A 210 3.69 -5.95 -4.13
N ASP A 211 2.57 -6.54 -3.73
CA ASP A 211 1.78 -7.44 -4.55
C ASP A 211 0.40 -6.84 -4.81
N ILE A 212 -0.23 -7.27 -5.89
CA ILE A 212 -1.67 -7.19 -5.99
C ILE A 212 -2.23 -8.43 -5.31
N SER A 213 -3.06 -8.21 -4.26
CA SER A 213 -3.86 -9.27 -3.64
C SER A 213 -5.32 -9.08 -4.03
N ILE A 214 -5.92 -10.10 -4.61
CA ILE A 214 -7.31 -10.08 -5.10
C ILE A 214 -8.03 -11.35 -4.67
N PRO A 215 -9.27 -11.28 -4.17
CA PRO A 215 -9.99 -12.47 -3.70
C PRO A 215 -10.16 -13.56 -4.76
N SER A 216 -10.32 -13.20 -6.03
CA SER A 216 -10.27 -14.12 -7.17
C SER A 216 -10.05 -13.33 -8.47
N LEU A 217 -8.94 -13.54 -9.12
CA LEU A 217 -8.67 -12.93 -10.43
C LEU A 217 -9.63 -13.43 -11.51
N LYS A 218 -10.04 -14.70 -11.42
CA LYS A 218 -11.00 -15.30 -12.34
C LYS A 218 -12.35 -14.58 -12.30
N GLU A 219 -12.83 -14.25 -11.10
CA GLU A 219 -14.13 -13.64 -10.84
C GLU A 219 -14.08 -12.10 -10.79
N ALA A 220 -12.91 -11.51 -10.96
CA ALA A 220 -12.74 -10.07 -10.93
C ALA A 220 -13.53 -9.37 -12.05
N SER A 221 -13.95 -8.13 -11.78
CA SER A 221 -14.61 -7.29 -12.76
C SER A 221 -13.73 -7.02 -13.98
N PRO A 222 -14.31 -6.77 -15.16
CA PRO A 222 -13.53 -6.42 -16.36
C PRO A 222 -12.62 -5.20 -16.14
N ALA A 223 -13.07 -4.22 -15.34
CA ALA A 223 -12.29 -3.04 -14.99
C ALA A 223 -11.08 -3.40 -14.12
N ALA A 224 -11.28 -4.26 -13.10
CA ALA A 224 -10.19 -4.73 -12.24
C ALA A 224 -9.14 -5.50 -13.04
N LYS A 225 -9.56 -6.48 -13.85
CA LYS A 225 -8.64 -7.24 -14.74
C LYS A 225 -7.85 -6.33 -15.65
N LYS A 226 -8.52 -5.34 -16.24
CA LYS A 226 -7.85 -4.42 -17.16
C LYS A 226 -6.88 -3.50 -16.45
N PHE A 227 -7.23 -2.98 -15.26
CA PHE A 227 -6.31 -2.15 -14.49
C PHE A 227 -5.08 -2.95 -14.01
N ILE A 228 -5.29 -4.19 -13.55
CA ILE A 228 -4.19 -5.09 -13.16
C ILE A 228 -3.21 -5.28 -14.32
N GLN A 229 -3.70 -5.48 -15.56
CA GLN A 229 -2.84 -5.56 -16.75
C GLN A 229 -2.01 -4.27 -16.93
N TYR A 230 -2.58 -3.09 -16.69
CA TYR A 230 -1.84 -1.81 -16.78
C TYR A 230 -0.72 -1.75 -15.73
N VAL A 231 -0.96 -2.24 -14.51
CA VAL A 231 0.07 -2.32 -13.48
C VAL A 231 1.17 -3.30 -13.90
N GLU A 232 0.80 -4.51 -14.34
CA GLU A 232 1.76 -5.52 -14.79
C GLU A 232 2.60 -5.05 -15.97
N GLU A 233 1.98 -4.42 -16.98
CA GLU A 233 2.70 -3.86 -18.13
C GLU A 233 3.72 -2.79 -17.72
N ALA A 234 3.37 -1.94 -16.74
CA ALA A 234 4.25 -0.88 -16.28
C ALA A 234 5.47 -1.41 -15.48
N TYR A 235 5.28 -2.49 -14.71
CA TYR A 235 6.31 -2.98 -13.79
C TYR A 235 7.01 -4.27 -14.27
N ARG A 236 6.45 -5.02 -15.23
CA ARG A 236 7.13 -6.16 -15.87
C ARG A 236 8.04 -5.74 -17.01
N ALA A 237 7.74 -4.62 -17.70
CA ALA A 237 8.56 -4.13 -18.82
C ALA A 237 9.93 -3.60 -18.37
N ASP A 238 10.06 -3.26 -17.10
CA ASP A 238 11.23 -2.59 -16.53
C ASP A 238 12.02 -3.52 -15.60
N GLY A 239 12.27 -4.75 -15.99
CA GLY A 239 13.01 -5.72 -15.18
C GLY A 239 14.09 -5.09 -14.30
N ALA A 240 13.96 -5.24 -12.97
CA ALA A 240 14.88 -4.96 -11.87
C ALA A 240 15.45 -3.51 -11.71
N ASP A 241 15.26 -2.61 -12.67
CA ASP A 241 15.77 -1.23 -12.65
C ASP A 241 14.71 -0.21 -13.13
N SER A 242 13.45 -0.33 -12.64
CA SER A 242 12.43 0.63 -13.03
C SER A 242 12.64 1.98 -12.35
N PRO A 243 13.01 3.04 -13.07
CA PRO A 243 12.93 4.38 -12.54
C PRO A 243 11.46 4.79 -12.50
N ILE A 244 10.92 5.05 -11.31
CA ILE A 244 9.78 5.95 -11.20
C ILE A 244 10.18 7.21 -11.96
N PRO A 245 9.38 7.69 -12.94
CA PRO A 245 9.76 8.86 -13.75
C PRO A 245 9.99 10.06 -12.82
N HIS A 246 11.13 10.71 -13.02
CA HIS A 246 11.61 11.93 -12.34
C HIS A 246 10.65 13.10 -12.52
#